data_d6cc3e7e9c10b8228b5812c5840877c3
#
_entry.id   d6cc3e7e9c10b8228b5812c5840877c3
#
_cell.length_a   1.000
_cell.length_b   1.000
_cell.length_c   1.000
_cell.angle_alpha   90.00
_cell.angle_beta   90.00
_cell.angle_gamma   90.00
#
_symmetry.space_group_name_H-M   'P 1'
#
loop_
_entity.id
_entity.type
_entity.pdbx_description
1 polymer ?
#
loop_
_entity_poly.entity_id
_entity_poly.type
_entity_poly.pdbx_seq_one_letter_code
_entity_poly.pdbx_strand_id
1 'polypeptide(L)'
;MKAGDVVSATIAETVPEVWSITLKNVTSGQSWSTTVPYSSSYATAEWIEETPLTFGTSGAGLSSLPNLGTVNFDLATVNGANANLNTAEAMQLTDSNGTPIATPSAPDAEKDGFNDCTWSSTC
;
A
#
# COMPACT_ATOMS: atom_id res chain seq x y z
N MET A 1 -10.83 1.67 -11.89
CA MET A 1 -11.10 2.16 -10.52
C MET A 1 -11.57 3.60 -10.60
N LYS A 2 -12.41 4.04 -9.68
CA LYS A 2 -12.95 5.39 -9.56
C LYS A 2 -12.74 5.85 -8.13
N ALA A 3 -12.74 7.17 -7.90
CA ALA A 3 -12.73 7.71 -6.54
C ALA A 3 -13.92 7.16 -5.74
N GLY A 4 -13.68 6.71 -4.52
CA GLY A 4 -14.67 6.08 -3.63
C GLY A 4 -14.86 4.57 -3.85
N ASP A 5 -14.17 3.95 -4.79
CA ASP A 5 -14.20 2.49 -4.90
C ASP A 5 -13.49 1.85 -3.69
N VAL A 6 -14.09 0.78 -3.18
CA VAL A 6 -13.46 -0.09 -2.17
C VAL A 6 -12.65 -1.16 -2.91
N VAL A 7 -11.39 -1.30 -2.53
CA VAL A 7 -10.46 -2.25 -3.12
C VAL A 7 -9.91 -3.18 -2.05
N SER A 8 -9.82 -4.47 -2.35
CA SER A 8 -9.16 -5.47 -1.52
C SER A 8 -7.93 -5.99 -2.24
N ALA A 9 -6.82 -6.07 -1.54
CA ALA A 9 -5.57 -6.67 -2.03
C ALA A 9 -5.17 -7.84 -1.15
N THR A 10 -4.63 -8.89 -1.77
CA THR A 10 -4.12 -10.06 -1.06
C THR A 10 -2.82 -10.51 -1.71
N ILE A 11 -1.82 -10.76 -0.88
CA ILE A 11 -0.56 -11.38 -1.28
C ILE A 11 -0.43 -12.66 -0.46
N ALA A 12 -0.27 -13.80 -1.13
CA ALA A 12 -0.17 -15.09 -0.47
C ALA A 12 0.87 -15.99 -1.15
N GLU A 13 1.71 -16.61 -0.36
CA GLU A 13 2.58 -17.67 -0.86
C GLU A 13 1.75 -18.93 -1.14
N THR A 14 1.81 -19.44 -2.37
CA THR A 14 1.02 -20.61 -2.80
C THR A 14 1.84 -21.90 -2.76
N VAL A 15 3.10 -21.80 -3.09
CA VAL A 15 4.15 -22.81 -2.87
C VAL A 15 5.44 -22.05 -2.54
N PRO A 16 6.46 -22.68 -1.94
CA PRO A 16 7.68 -21.97 -1.57
C PRO A 16 8.24 -21.08 -2.69
N GLU A 17 8.48 -19.80 -2.36
CA GLU A 17 8.99 -18.77 -3.26
C GLU A 17 8.08 -18.41 -4.45
N VAL A 18 6.82 -18.82 -4.47
CA VAL A 18 5.84 -18.41 -5.48
C VAL A 18 4.64 -17.74 -4.83
N TRP A 19 4.43 -16.50 -5.17
CA TRP A 19 3.43 -15.63 -4.55
C TRP A 19 2.29 -15.32 -5.53
N SER A 20 1.07 -15.45 -5.05
CA SER A 20 -0.12 -14.96 -5.72
C SER A 20 -0.42 -13.55 -5.23
N ILE A 21 -0.62 -12.62 -6.15
CA ILE A 21 -1.07 -11.25 -5.87
C ILE A 21 -2.46 -11.11 -6.49
N THR A 22 -3.44 -10.75 -5.68
CA THR A 22 -4.82 -10.52 -6.12
C THR A 22 -5.26 -9.13 -5.74
N LEU A 23 -5.84 -8.41 -6.69
CA LEU A 23 -6.48 -7.13 -6.49
C LEU A 23 -7.94 -7.23 -6.92
N LYS A 24 -8.85 -6.86 -6.03
CA LYS A 24 -10.29 -6.89 -6.29
C LYS A 24 -10.91 -5.53 -6.02
N ASN A 25 -11.56 -4.95 -7.02
CA ASN A 25 -12.47 -3.83 -6.80
C ASN A 25 -13.79 -4.40 -6.27
N VAL A 26 -14.02 -4.25 -4.96
CA VAL A 26 -15.21 -4.79 -4.27
C VAL A 26 -16.48 -4.09 -4.76
N THR A 27 -16.38 -2.77 -5.04
CA THR A 27 -17.51 -1.96 -5.50
C THR A 27 -18.01 -2.41 -6.87
N SER A 28 -17.12 -2.70 -7.83
CA SER A 28 -17.50 -3.12 -9.18
C SER A 28 -17.52 -4.62 -9.40
N GLY A 29 -16.97 -5.41 -8.48
CA GLY A 29 -16.82 -6.85 -8.60
C GLY A 29 -15.69 -7.32 -9.53
N GLN A 30 -14.94 -6.40 -10.14
CA GLN A 30 -13.81 -6.73 -11.00
C GLN A 30 -12.61 -7.21 -10.18
N SER A 31 -11.87 -8.19 -10.68
CA SER A 31 -10.66 -8.69 -10.05
C SER A 31 -9.56 -8.94 -11.08
N TRP A 32 -8.33 -8.86 -10.61
CA TRP A 32 -7.13 -9.21 -11.32
C TRP A 32 -6.22 -10.01 -10.39
N SER A 33 -5.51 -11.00 -10.92
CA SER A 33 -4.50 -11.74 -10.17
C SER A 33 -3.33 -12.13 -11.04
N THR A 34 -2.17 -12.28 -10.41
CA THR A 34 -0.96 -12.81 -11.04
C THR A 34 -0.18 -13.64 -10.05
N THR A 35 0.80 -14.39 -10.55
CA THR A 35 1.77 -15.09 -9.72
C THR A 35 3.18 -14.62 -10.08
N VAL A 36 4.02 -14.46 -9.06
CA VAL A 36 5.41 -14.04 -9.21
C VAL A 36 6.33 -14.95 -8.40
N PRO A 37 7.49 -15.37 -8.94
CA PRO A 37 8.53 -15.98 -8.13
C PRO A 37 9.24 -14.89 -7.32
N TYR A 38 9.36 -15.07 -6.01
CA TYR A 38 10.06 -14.14 -5.14
C TYR A 38 10.54 -14.82 -3.87
N SER A 39 11.85 -14.79 -3.63
CA SER A 39 12.46 -15.32 -2.40
C SER A 39 12.37 -14.28 -1.30
N SER A 40 11.38 -14.44 -0.43
CA SER A 40 11.10 -13.49 0.67
C SER A 40 11.94 -13.80 1.90
N SER A 41 12.34 -12.75 2.63
CA SER A 41 12.91 -12.88 3.98
C SER A 41 11.82 -13.11 5.05
N TYR A 42 10.54 -12.93 4.71
CA TYR A 42 9.38 -12.94 5.63
C TYR A 42 9.54 -11.98 6.82
N ALA A 43 10.32 -10.91 6.63
CA ALA A 43 10.67 -9.99 7.72
C ALA A 43 9.57 -8.97 8.02
N THR A 44 8.88 -8.47 6.97
CA THR A 44 7.87 -7.42 7.08
C THR A 44 6.65 -7.70 6.20
N ALA A 45 5.53 -7.08 6.58
CA ALA A 45 4.38 -6.86 5.71
C ALA A 45 4.04 -5.37 5.82
N GLU A 46 3.77 -4.72 4.68
CA GLU A 46 3.69 -3.27 4.61
C GLU A 46 2.42 -2.84 3.85
N TRP A 47 1.82 -1.75 4.30
CA TRP A 47 0.72 -1.02 3.63
C TRP A 47 1.21 0.38 3.37
N ILE A 48 1.46 0.72 2.10
CA ILE A 48 2.18 1.94 1.73
C ILE A 48 1.57 2.62 0.51
N GLU A 49 1.70 3.94 0.47
CA GLU A 49 1.60 4.74 -0.74
C GLU A 49 3.00 4.97 -1.31
N GLU A 50 3.18 4.73 -2.60
CA GLU A 50 4.46 4.91 -3.26
C GLU A 50 4.36 5.75 -4.53
N THR A 51 5.44 6.47 -4.84
CA THR A 51 5.62 7.07 -6.17
C THR A 51 5.99 6.00 -7.19
N PRO A 52 5.20 5.79 -8.26
CA PRO A 52 5.48 4.76 -9.23
C PRO A 52 6.83 4.96 -9.93
N LEU A 53 7.62 3.91 -10.03
CA LEU A 53 8.79 3.90 -10.90
C LEU A 53 8.34 3.70 -12.35
N THR A 54 8.68 4.64 -13.22
CA THR A 54 8.36 4.60 -14.64
C THR A 54 9.62 4.35 -15.47
N PHE A 55 9.45 3.59 -16.55
CA PHE A 55 10.51 3.33 -17.53
C PHE A 55 10.11 3.93 -18.86
N GLY A 56 10.97 4.78 -19.41
CA GLY A 56 10.77 5.41 -20.71
C GLY A 56 12.04 5.35 -21.57
N THR A 57 11.97 5.92 -22.76
CA THR A 57 13.11 5.98 -23.71
C THR A 57 14.28 6.81 -23.15
N SER A 58 14.04 7.67 -22.16
CA SER A 58 15.04 8.48 -21.46
C SER A 58 15.59 7.84 -20.19
N GLY A 59 15.18 6.62 -19.85
CA GLY A 59 15.61 5.90 -18.66
C GLY A 59 14.49 5.67 -17.65
N ALA A 60 14.87 5.24 -16.44
CA ALA A 60 13.97 5.08 -15.30
C ALA A 60 13.82 6.39 -14.52
N GLY A 61 12.63 6.69 -14.04
CA GLY A 61 12.35 7.85 -13.21
C GLY A 61 11.13 7.64 -12.32
N LEU A 62 11.04 8.39 -11.22
CA LEU A 62 9.86 8.40 -10.39
C LEU A 62 8.79 9.30 -11.00
N SER A 63 7.57 8.80 -11.07
CA SER A 63 6.38 9.58 -11.39
C SER A 63 5.96 10.39 -10.16
N SER A 64 5.27 11.50 -10.36
CA SER A 64 4.68 12.21 -9.23
C SER A 64 3.57 11.38 -8.59
N LEU A 65 3.51 11.39 -7.27
CA LEU A 65 2.36 10.83 -6.55
C LEU A 65 1.12 11.69 -6.89
N PRO A 66 0.03 11.12 -7.38
CA PRO A 66 -1.20 11.88 -7.58
C PRO A 66 -1.75 12.37 -6.23
N ASN A 67 -2.43 13.51 -6.24
CA ASN A 67 -3.14 13.95 -5.04
C ASN A 67 -4.45 13.15 -4.91
N LEU A 68 -4.41 12.15 -4.03
CA LEU A 68 -5.55 11.26 -3.74
C LEU A 68 -6.40 11.77 -2.57
N GLY A 69 -5.98 12.89 -1.94
CA GLY A 69 -6.57 13.35 -0.68
C GLY A 69 -6.22 12.40 0.45
N THR A 70 -7.20 11.66 0.94
CA THR A 70 -7.01 10.64 1.97
C THR A 70 -7.30 9.25 1.38
N VAL A 71 -6.36 8.34 1.53
CA VAL A 71 -6.53 6.91 1.27
C VAL A 71 -6.72 6.22 2.61
N ASN A 72 -7.77 5.44 2.75
CA ASN A 72 -8.01 4.64 3.95
C ASN A 72 -7.56 3.20 3.72
N PHE A 73 -6.68 2.73 4.58
CA PHE A 73 -6.33 1.31 4.75
C PHE A 73 -7.12 0.76 5.93
N ASP A 74 -7.70 -0.41 5.79
CA ASP A 74 -8.54 -1.02 6.80
C ASP A 74 -8.54 -2.55 6.65
N LEU A 75 -8.86 -3.26 7.72
CA LEU A 75 -8.91 -4.73 7.78
C LEU A 75 -7.57 -5.38 7.40
N ALA A 76 -6.46 -4.74 7.76
CA ALA A 76 -5.12 -5.25 7.50
C ALA A 76 -4.83 -6.52 8.31
N THR A 77 -4.42 -7.57 7.62
CA THR A 77 -4.09 -8.85 8.25
C THR A 77 -2.76 -9.42 7.78
N VAL A 78 -2.06 -10.11 8.67
CA VAL A 78 -0.85 -10.88 8.40
C VAL A 78 -1.05 -12.30 8.88
N ASN A 79 -0.88 -13.29 7.98
CA ASN A 79 -1.05 -14.71 8.29
C ASN A 79 -2.40 -15.05 8.93
N GLY A 80 -3.47 -14.33 8.50
CA GLY A 80 -4.82 -14.54 8.98
C GLY A 80 -5.13 -13.95 10.37
N ALA A 81 -4.18 -13.21 10.96
CA ALA A 81 -4.36 -12.46 12.20
C ALA A 81 -4.37 -10.95 11.94
N ASN A 82 -4.91 -10.18 12.86
CA ASN A 82 -4.85 -8.72 12.84
C ASN A 82 -3.40 -8.25 12.69
N ALA A 83 -3.14 -7.26 11.84
CA ALA A 83 -1.80 -6.73 11.58
C ALA A 83 -1.16 -6.12 12.84
N ASN A 84 -1.98 -5.65 13.79
CA ASN A 84 -1.56 -5.00 15.04
C ASN A 84 -0.61 -3.81 14.79
N LEU A 85 -1.01 -2.95 13.86
CA LEU A 85 -0.26 -1.77 13.45
C LEU A 85 0.14 -0.88 14.63
N ASN A 86 1.32 -0.27 14.53
CA ASN A 86 1.92 0.50 15.60
C ASN A 86 2.43 1.85 15.07
N THR A 87 2.13 2.94 15.76
CA THR A 87 2.61 4.28 15.40
C THR A 87 4.14 4.37 15.26
N ALA A 88 4.90 3.55 16.02
CA ALA A 88 6.36 3.53 15.91
C ALA A 88 6.88 2.97 14.56
N GLU A 89 6.03 2.31 13.79
CA GLU A 89 6.33 1.73 12.47
C GLU A 89 5.88 2.66 11.33
N ALA A 90 5.20 3.77 11.67
CA ALA A 90 4.71 4.72 10.67
C ALA A 90 5.87 5.42 9.97
N MET A 91 5.84 5.43 8.64
CA MET A 91 6.82 6.10 7.80
C MET A 91 6.13 7.14 6.91
N GLN A 92 6.71 8.34 6.85
CA GLN A 92 6.24 9.40 5.98
C GLN A 92 7.00 9.34 4.65
N LEU A 93 6.29 9.37 3.54
CA LEU A 93 6.91 9.50 2.22
C LEU A 93 7.24 10.97 1.95
N THR A 94 8.48 11.25 1.56
CA THR A 94 8.94 12.59 1.22
C THR A 94 9.47 12.65 -0.22
N ASP A 95 9.40 13.82 -0.83
CA ASP A 95 10.08 14.08 -2.10
C ASP A 95 11.62 14.23 -1.90
N SER A 96 12.34 14.48 -2.99
CA SER A 96 13.80 14.67 -2.95
C SER A 96 14.26 15.91 -2.16
N ASN A 97 13.36 16.82 -1.83
CA ASN A 97 13.62 18.02 -1.04
C ASN A 97 13.24 17.84 0.43
N GLY A 98 12.73 16.67 0.80
CA GLY A 98 12.25 16.37 2.14
C GLY A 98 10.83 16.89 2.42
N THR A 99 10.08 17.28 1.39
CA THR A 99 8.69 17.71 1.55
C THR A 99 7.79 16.48 1.68
N PRO A 100 6.92 16.39 2.71
CA PRO A 100 5.97 15.31 2.85
C PRO A 100 5.00 15.23 1.67
N ILE A 101 4.89 14.06 1.05
CA ILE A 101 3.97 13.77 -0.05
C ILE A 101 2.96 12.66 0.27
N ALA A 102 3.22 11.86 1.30
CA ALA A 102 2.20 11.00 1.93
C ALA A 102 2.53 10.87 3.42
N THR A 103 1.53 11.05 4.27
CA THR A 103 1.69 11.03 5.73
C THR A 103 0.62 10.11 6.33
N PRO A 104 1.01 9.05 7.05
CA PRO A 104 0.06 8.18 7.72
C PRO A 104 -0.47 8.82 9.02
N SER A 105 -1.72 8.54 9.35
CA SER A 105 -2.29 8.81 10.68
C SER A 105 -1.78 7.80 11.71
N ALA A 106 -2.16 7.99 12.97
CA ALA A 106 -2.11 6.89 13.92
C ALA A 106 -3.04 5.75 13.48
N PRO A 107 -2.72 4.48 13.81
CA PRO A 107 -3.65 3.38 13.63
C PRO A 107 -4.98 3.60 14.36
N ASP A 108 -6.04 3.00 13.84
CA ASP A 108 -7.34 2.98 14.49
C ASP A 108 -7.34 2.18 15.82
N ALA A 109 -8.52 2.06 16.46
CA ALA A 109 -8.64 1.38 17.75
C ALA A 109 -8.42 -0.13 17.65
N GLU A 110 -8.77 -0.72 16.51
CA GLU A 110 -8.60 -2.13 16.18
C GLU A 110 -7.16 -2.46 15.77
N LYS A 111 -6.34 -1.46 15.44
CA LYS A 111 -4.96 -1.57 14.96
C LYS A 111 -4.81 -2.36 13.66
N ASP A 112 -5.80 -2.30 12.81
CA ASP A 112 -5.80 -2.93 11.50
C ASP A 112 -6.13 -1.94 10.38
N GLY A 113 -6.20 -0.64 10.70
CA GLY A 113 -6.45 0.43 9.75
C GLY A 113 -5.75 1.73 10.11
N PHE A 114 -5.59 2.59 9.10
CA PHE A 114 -5.11 3.97 9.22
C PHE A 114 -5.48 4.75 7.97
N ASN A 115 -5.36 6.06 8.03
CA ASN A 115 -5.46 6.93 6.87
C ASN A 115 -4.05 7.31 6.38
N ASP A 116 -3.88 7.44 5.07
CA ASP A 116 -2.69 8.06 4.48
C ASP A 116 -3.10 9.29 3.68
N CYS A 117 -2.55 10.45 4.05
CA CYS A 117 -2.92 11.75 3.50
C CYS A 117 -1.87 12.22 2.50
N THR A 118 -2.22 12.24 1.20
CA THR A 118 -1.30 12.67 0.16
C THR A 118 -1.14 14.20 0.14
N TRP A 119 0.09 14.65 -0.11
CA TRP A 119 0.48 16.08 -0.17
C TRP A 119 0.15 16.86 1.10
N SER A 120 0.25 16.19 2.25
CA SER A 120 0.01 16.77 3.56
C SER A 120 1.12 16.37 4.53
N SER A 121 1.48 17.27 5.44
CA SER A 121 2.43 16.99 6.52
C SER A 121 1.77 16.38 7.77
N THR A 122 0.46 16.25 7.77
CA THR A 122 -0.35 15.64 8.85
C THR A 122 -1.51 14.85 8.26
N CYS A 123 -1.96 13.88 8.99
CA CYS A 123 -3.13 13.10 8.65
C CYS A 123 -4.08 12.79 9.85
#